data_cf921930b1b74d4222a4ec2ae5f6c913
#
_entry.id   cf921930b1b74d4222a4ec2ae5f6c913
#
_cell.length_a   1.000
_cell.length_b   1.000
_cell.length_c   1.000
_cell.angle_alpha   90.00
_cell.angle_beta   90.00
_cell.angle_gamma   90.00
#
_symmetry.space_group_name_H-M   'P 1'
#
loop_
_entity.id
_entity.type
_entity.pdbx_description
1 polymer ?
#
loop_
_entity_poly.entity_id
_entity_poly.type
_entity_poly.pdbx_seq_one_letter_code
_entity_poly.pdbx_strand_id
1 'polypeptide(L)'
;MMQNLKFLIAAVSCLGPALAAPTPVSNFINSNFNKRASVEDSAFGYASLNGGTTGGAGGTTTTVSSYAEFTAAVQGDDPKIVIVSGPIEETADQVDVGSNTSILGADSSAVLTGFGLRLKEVENVIIRNLGIAKVLADNGDAIGAEYSNNIWIDHVDVSSDRDHDKDYYDGLLDFKRGSDYITVSNSFIHDHWKASLVGHSNNNEDEDSGKLHVTYANNYWYNLNSRAPSIRFGTGHIYNNYYESVSDGINTRIGAQVLVEGNVFVDCKKALYSTDDGYAVERNNDFGDAKNEAEEGTLTSVEYEYDLIDADSVKSAVVGTAGQTLTF
;
A
#
# COMPACT_ATOMS: atom_id res chain seq x y z
N MET A 1 -30.65 -50.73 55.95
CA MET A 1 -29.28 -50.23 55.78
C MET A 1 -29.19 -49.67 54.39
N MET A 2 -29.32 -48.35 54.25
CA MET A 2 -29.24 -47.67 52.97
C MET A 2 -27.89 -46.93 52.93
N GLN A 3 -27.02 -47.31 52.00
CA GLN A 3 -25.76 -46.61 51.75
C GLN A 3 -25.99 -45.55 50.69
N ASN A 4 -25.69 -44.29 51.05
CA ASN A 4 -25.71 -43.13 50.16
C ASN A 4 -24.44 -43.10 49.32
N LEU A 5 -24.57 -43.17 48.00
CA LEU A 5 -23.50 -42.97 47.03
C LEU A 5 -23.51 -41.50 46.59
N LYS A 6 -22.51 -40.72 47.01
CA LYS A 6 -22.30 -39.34 46.54
C LYS A 6 -21.53 -39.35 45.22
N PHE A 7 -22.14 -38.88 44.15
CA PHE A 7 -21.46 -38.58 42.91
C PHE A 7 -20.72 -37.22 43.02
N LEU A 8 -19.42 -37.25 42.79
CA LEU A 8 -18.57 -36.08 42.71
C LEU A 8 -18.54 -35.68 41.23
N ILE A 9 -19.12 -34.52 40.86
CA ILE A 9 -19.01 -33.94 39.53
C ILE A 9 -17.76 -33.07 39.51
N ALA A 10 -16.73 -33.50 38.78
CA ALA A 10 -15.55 -32.68 38.47
C ALA A 10 -15.88 -31.76 37.30
N ALA A 11 -15.94 -30.47 37.55
CA ALA A 11 -16.03 -29.46 36.49
C ALA A 11 -14.61 -29.26 35.87
N VAL A 12 -14.47 -29.65 34.63
CA VAL A 12 -13.26 -29.34 33.84
C VAL A 12 -13.48 -27.96 33.24
N SER A 13 -12.74 -26.96 33.74
CA SER A 13 -12.67 -25.63 33.15
C SER A 13 -11.66 -25.67 31.98
N CYS A 14 -12.17 -25.64 30.77
CA CYS A 14 -11.32 -25.36 29.59
C CYS A 14 -10.94 -23.87 29.58
N LEU A 15 -9.72 -23.57 29.99
CA LEU A 15 -9.08 -22.28 29.70
C LEU A 15 -8.55 -22.36 28.27
N GLY A 16 -9.25 -21.74 27.34
CA GLY A 16 -8.73 -21.45 26.00
C GLY A 16 -7.64 -20.34 26.09
N PRO A 17 -6.63 -20.36 25.22
CA PRO A 17 -5.65 -19.29 25.20
C PRO A 17 -6.34 -17.98 24.81
N ALA A 18 -6.25 -16.96 25.68
CA ALA A 18 -6.63 -15.61 25.36
C ALA A 18 -5.60 -15.07 24.35
N LEU A 19 -6.03 -14.77 23.14
CA LEU A 19 -5.25 -13.99 22.20
C LEU A 19 -5.06 -12.60 22.81
N ALA A 20 -3.80 -12.23 23.05
CA ALA A 20 -3.45 -10.92 23.56
C ALA A 20 -3.72 -9.88 22.46
N ALA A 21 -4.53 -8.88 22.76
CA ALA A 21 -4.63 -7.69 21.93
C ALA A 21 -3.27 -6.98 21.89
N PRO A 22 -2.87 -6.39 20.76
CA PRO A 22 -1.62 -5.64 20.69
C PRO A 22 -1.63 -4.50 21.70
N THR A 23 -0.57 -4.40 22.49
CA THR A 23 -0.39 -3.29 23.44
C THR A 23 0.11 -2.07 22.68
N PRO A 24 -0.49 -0.88 22.86
CA PRO A 24 0.03 0.34 22.22
C PRO A 24 1.42 0.66 22.80
N VAL A 25 2.42 0.68 21.95
CA VAL A 25 3.77 1.10 22.33
C VAL A 25 3.86 2.62 22.19
N SER A 26 3.67 3.34 23.29
CA SER A 26 3.93 4.77 23.36
C SER A 26 5.44 5.02 23.44
N ASN A 27 6.11 5.30 22.34
CA ASN A 27 7.40 6.01 22.29
C ASN A 27 7.95 6.13 20.85
N PHE A 28 7.22 6.79 19.96
CA PHE A 28 7.80 7.29 18.71
C PHE A 28 7.54 8.81 18.61
N ILE A 29 8.18 9.58 19.47
CA ILE A 29 8.23 11.03 19.29
C ILE A 29 9.68 11.43 19.10
N ASN A 30 9.95 11.97 17.89
CA ASN A 30 11.09 12.79 17.54
C ASN A 30 12.50 12.20 17.66
N SER A 31 12.91 11.47 16.64
CA SER A 31 14.29 11.60 16.16
C SER A 31 14.40 11.00 14.78
N ASN A 32 14.28 11.78 13.71
CA ASN A 32 14.91 11.40 12.44
C ASN A 32 14.53 12.31 11.26
N PHE A 33 14.66 13.62 11.43
CA PHE A 33 14.93 14.49 10.28
C PHE A 33 16.40 14.24 9.89
N ASN A 34 16.68 13.49 8.84
CA ASN A 34 17.97 13.09 8.26
C ASN A 34 18.50 11.70 8.62
N LYS A 35 17.66 10.69 8.77
CA LYS A 35 18.20 9.33 8.74
C LYS A 35 18.45 8.97 7.27
N ARG A 36 19.73 8.77 6.92
CA ARG A 36 20.09 8.18 5.63
C ARG A 36 19.42 6.81 5.56
N ALA A 37 18.55 6.63 4.57
CA ALA A 37 17.86 5.36 4.37
C ALA A 37 18.88 4.29 3.93
N SER A 38 18.65 3.05 4.37
CA SER A 38 19.45 1.93 3.94
C SER A 38 18.76 1.20 2.81
N VAL A 39 19.53 0.75 1.82
CA VAL A 39 19.08 -0.20 0.81
C VAL A 39 18.72 -1.57 1.42
N GLU A 40 19.11 -1.80 2.68
CA GLU A 40 18.86 -3.02 3.45
C GLU A 40 17.67 -2.91 4.41
N ASP A 41 16.92 -1.80 4.38
CA ASP A 41 15.70 -1.68 5.17
C ASP A 41 14.71 -2.76 4.73
N SER A 42 14.08 -3.40 5.73
CA SER A 42 13.17 -4.54 5.47
C SER A 42 11.76 -4.10 5.18
N ALA A 43 11.12 -4.71 4.19
CA ALA A 43 9.71 -4.59 3.94
C ALA A 43 8.88 -5.06 5.14
N PHE A 44 7.71 -4.49 5.33
CA PHE A 44 6.71 -4.89 6.32
C PHE A 44 5.33 -5.09 5.66
N GLY A 45 4.31 -5.35 6.45
CA GLY A 45 2.99 -5.62 5.89
C GLY A 45 2.97 -6.90 5.07
N TYR A 46 2.08 -7.01 4.12
CA TYR A 46 2.01 -8.21 3.27
C TYR A 46 3.29 -8.43 2.46
N ALA A 47 4.04 -7.40 2.08
CA ALA A 47 5.32 -7.55 1.38
C ALA A 47 6.41 -8.25 2.22
N SER A 48 6.22 -8.41 3.53
CA SER A 48 7.14 -9.18 4.39
C SER A 48 6.84 -10.69 4.42
N LEU A 49 5.69 -11.10 3.91
CA LEU A 49 5.28 -12.50 3.85
C LEU A 49 5.81 -13.18 2.57
N ASN A 50 5.47 -14.45 2.38
CA ASN A 50 5.90 -15.23 1.21
C ASN A 50 7.41 -15.17 0.93
N GLY A 51 8.23 -15.26 1.97
CA GLY A 51 9.68 -15.15 1.85
C GLY A 51 10.22 -13.71 1.97
N GLY A 52 9.34 -12.71 1.97
CA GLY A 52 9.68 -11.31 2.10
C GLY A 52 10.16 -10.65 0.81
N THR A 53 10.25 -9.32 0.84
CA THR A 53 10.71 -8.52 -0.31
C THR A 53 12.07 -7.91 0.01
N THR A 54 13.10 -8.29 -0.74
CA THR A 54 14.49 -7.84 -0.58
C THR A 54 14.98 -7.03 -1.79
N GLY A 55 14.18 -6.96 -2.86
CA GLY A 55 14.52 -6.27 -4.09
C GLY A 55 15.84 -6.73 -4.68
N GLY A 56 16.67 -5.78 -5.06
CA GLY A 56 18.00 -6.01 -5.63
C GLY A 56 19.12 -6.23 -4.61
N ALA A 57 18.82 -6.63 -3.38
CA ALA A 57 19.84 -6.82 -2.32
C ALA A 57 20.97 -7.74 -2.79
N GLY A 58 22.22 -7.27 -2.61
CA GLY A 58 23.42 -7.99 -3.05
C GLY A 58 23.73 -7.91 -4.55
N GLY A 59 22.87 -7.25 -5.32
CA GLY A 59 23.06 -7.05 -6.76
C GLY A 59 23.96 -5.86 -7.13
N THR A 60 24.10 -5.65 -8.43
CA THR A 60 24.87 -4.52 -8.98
C THR A 60 24.13 -3.21 -8.75
N THR A 61 24.83 -2.18 -8.32
CA THR A 61 24.28 -0.82 -8.22
C THR A 61 24.61 0.01 -9.44
N THR A 62 23.61 0.62 -10.06
CA THR A 62 23.75 1.52 -11.22
C THR A 62 23.04 2.82 -10.93
N THR A 63 23.71 3.96 -11.13
CA THR A 63 23.09 5.28 -11.04
C THR A 63 22.70 5.76 -12.44
N VAL A 64 21.48 6.27 -12.58
CA VAL A 64 20.88 6.69 -13.85
C VAL A 64 20.35 8.12 -13.78
N SER A 65 20.40 8.84 -14.90
CA SER A 65 19.94 10.22 -15.01
C SER A 65 19.19 10.52 -16.31
N SER A 66 18.97 9.52 -17.15
CA SER A 66 18.24 9.65 -18.41
C SER A 66 17.26 8.49 -18.60
N TYR A 67 16.24 8.69 -19.43
CA TYR A 67 15.25 7.68 -19.78
C TYR A 67 15.89 6.40 -20.36
N ALA A 68 16.86 6.56 -21.28
CA ALA A 68 17.54 5.43 -21.90
C ALA A 68 18.39 4.62 -20.91
N GLU A 69 19.09 5.28 -19.98
CA GLU A 69 19.84 4.61 -18.91
C GLU A 69 18.88 3.89 -17.95
N PHE A 70 17.81 4.55 -17.55
CA PHE A 70 16.80 3.99 -16.65
C PHE A 70 16.18 2.73 -17.24
N THR A 71 15.66 2.81 -18.47
CA THR A 71 15.02 1.68 -19.16
C THR A 71 15.96 0.48 -19.30
N ALA A 72 17.23 0.72 -19.60
CA ALA A 72 18.21 -0.36 -19.70
C ALA A 72 18.56 -0.96 -18.34
N ALA A 73 18.60 -0.14 -17.27
CA ALA A 73 19.03 -0.58 -15.95
C ALA A 73 17.99 -1.41 -15.20
N VAL A 74 16.67 -1.19 -15.44
CA VAL A 74 15.60 -1.89 -14.69
C VAL A 74 15.19 -3.22 -15.34
N GLN A 75 15.70 -3.58 -16.51
CA GLN A 75 15.34 -4.80 -17.22
C GLN A 75 16.10 -6.04 -16.74
N GLY A 76 15.50 -7.22 -17.03
CA GLY A 76 16.05 -8.53 -16.66
C GLY A 76 15.86 -8.86 -15.20
N ASP A 77 16.16 -10.10 -14.80
CA ASP A 77 15.79 -10.67 -13.50
C ASP A 77 16.98 -10.89 -12.54
N ASP A 78 18.20 -10.55 -12.96
CA ASP A 78 19.36 -10.59 -12.07
C ASP A 78 19.23 -9.50 -10.99
N PRO A 79 19.61 -9.77 -9.74
CA PRO A 79 19.53 -8.78 -8.65
C PRO A 79 20.23 -7.46 -8.99
N LYS A 80 19.53 -6.32 -8.86
CA LYS A 80 20.04 -5.00 -9.20
C LYS A 80 19.45 -3.88 -8.37
N ILE A 81 20.27 -2.87 -8.11
CA ILE A 81 19.87 -1.63 -7.45
C ILE A 81 20.06 -0.49 -8.45
N VAL A 82 18.97 0.20 -8.76
CA VAL A 82 18.96 1.34 -9.71
C VAL A 82 18.70 2.61 -8.92
N ILE A 83 19.67 3.51 -8.89
CA ILE A 83 19.57 4.81 -8.22
C ILE A 83 19.25 5.89 -9.24
N VAL A 84 18.07 6.50 -9.11
CA VAL A 84 17.66 7.64 -9.93
C VAL A 84 18.21 8.92 -9.29
N SER A 85 19.13 9.62 -9.97
CA SER A 85 19.89 10.73 -9.42
C SER A 85 19.33 12.13 -9.69
N GLY A 86 18.13 12.21 -10.26
CA GLY A 86 17.47 13.48 -10.57
C GLY A 86 16.23 13.28 -11.44
N PRO A 87 15.64 14.35 -11.97
CA PRO A 87 14.44 14.25 -12.78
C PRO A 87 14.72 13.59 -14.14
N ILE A 88 13.81 12.73 -14.57
CA ILE A 88 13.80 12.10 -15.89
C ILE A 88 12.44 12.39 -16.53
N GLU A 89 12.41 13.10 -17.64
CA GLU A 89 11.19 13.45 -18.35
C GLU A 89 11.16 12.75 -19.71
N GLU A 90 10.07 12.05 -19.99
CA GLU A 90 9.78 11.44 -21.28
C GLU A 90 8.27 11.24 -21.41
N THR A 91 7.72 11.26 -22.62
CA THR A 91 6.35 10.84 -22.87
C THR A 91 6.39 9.48 -23.54
N ALA A 92 6.19 8.43 -22.76
CA ALA A 92 6.36 7.05 -23.22
C ALA A 92 5.43 6.11 -22.46
N ASP A 93 5.23 4.91 -23.01
CA ASP A 93 4.58 3.81 -22.30
C ASP A 93 5.31 3.46 -21.00
N GLN A 94 4.62 2.77 -20.11
CA GLN A 94 5.23 2.26 -18.89
C GLN A 94 6.51 1.46 -19.21
N VAL A 95 7.54 1.66 -18.38
CA VAL A 95 8.78 0.90 -18.45
C VAL A 95 8.63 -0.43 -17.73
N ASP A 96 8.93 -1.55 -18.41
CA ASP A 96 8.95 -2.86 -17.80
C ASP A 96 10.10 -3.00 -16.81
N VAL A 97 9.79 -3.39 -15.57
CA VAL A 97 10.74 -3.64 -14.50
C VAL A 97 10.90 -5.13 -14.30
N GLY A 98 12.13 -5.63 -14.26
CA GLY A 98 12.42 -7.04 -14.00
C GLY A 98 12.33 -7.42 -12.53
N SER A 99 12.35 -8.73 -12.25
CA SER A 99 12.38 -9.28 -10.89
C SER A 99 13.68 -8.88 -10.15
N ASN A 100 13.67 -9.03 -8.82
CA ASN A 100 14.85 -8.79 -7.97
C ASN A 100 15.45 -7.38 -8.17
N THR A 101 14.59 -6.38 -8.26
CA THR A 101 15.00 -5.00 -8.57
C THR A 101 14.65 -4.06 -7.43
N SER A 102 15.62 -3.23 -7.02
CA SER A 102 15.36 -2.05 -6.18
C SER A 102 15.54 -0.77 -7.01
N ILE A 103 14.49 0.05 -7.10
CA ILE A 103 14.52 1.38 -7.72
C ILE A 103 14.47 2.42 -6.60
N LEU A 104 15.52 3.21 -6.46
CA LEU A 104 15.70 4.15 -5.36
C LEU A 104 15.90 5.57 -5.91
N GLY A 105 15.11 6.53 -5.48
CA GLY A 105 15.38 7.95 -5.73
C GLY A 105 16.49 8.45 -4.81
N ALA A 106 17.57 8.99 -5.34
CA ALA A 106 18.69 9.48 -4.54
C ALA A 106 18.27 10.52 -3.49
N ASP A 107 17.36 11.38 -3.87
CA ASP A 107 16.70 12.39 -3.02
C ASP A 107 15.36 12.81 -3.62
N SER A 108 14.73 13.85 -3.11
CA SER A 108 13.43 14.35 -3.57
C SER A 108 13.44 14.95 -4.99
N SER A 109 14.57 15.05 -5.67
CA SER A 109 14.64 15.47 -7.07
C SER A 109 14.45 14.32 -8.07
N ALA A 110 14.47 13.07 -7.59
CA ALA A 110 14.31 11.88 -8.42
C ALA A 110 12.84 11.67 -8.82
N VAL A 111 12.42 12.33 -9.89
CA VAL A 111 11.03 12.32 -10.38
C VAL A 111 11.01 11.82 -11.83
N LEU A 112 10.17 10.81 -12.09
CA LEU A 112 9.82 10.34 -13.42
C LEU A 112 8.57 11.11 -13.89
N THR A 113 8.65 11.82 -15.00
CA THR A 113 7.52 12.59 -15.53
C THR A 113 7.08 12.08 -16.90
N GLY A 114 5.79 11.76 -17.04
CA GLY A 114 5.17 11.40 -18.32
C GLY A 114 5.29 9.92 -18.71
N PHE A 115 5.91 9.09 -17.88
CA PHE A 115 5.93 7.63 -18.00
C PHE A 115 5.88 6.95 -16.63
N GLY A 116 5.34 5.75 -16.60
CA GLY A 116 5.18 4.95 -15.39
C GLY A 116 6.01 3.67 -15.39
N LEU A 117 5.76 2.81 -14.40
CA LEU A 117 6.43 1.53 -14.20
C LEU A 117 5.43 0.38 -14.35
N ARG A 118 5.79 -0.65 -15.09
CA ARG A 118 5.01 -1.87 -15.22
C ARG A 118 5.76 -3.05 -14.59
N LEU A 119 5.11 -3.66 -13.61
CA LEU A 119 5.52 -4.90 -12.96
C LEU A 119 4.63 -6.01 -13.51
N LYS A 120 5.12 -6.79 -14.47
CA LYS A 120 4.34 -7.84 -15.10
C LYS A 120 5.06 -9.17 -15.04
N GLU A 121 4.42 -10.15 -14.36
CA GLU A 121 4.98 -11.50 -14.19
C GLU A 121 6.36 -11.48 -13.50
N VAL A 122 6.53 -10.58 -12.52
CA VAL A 122 7.79 -10.37 -11.79
C VAL A 122 7.60 -10.52 -10.29
N GLU A 123 8.69 -10.70 -9.57
CA GLU A 123 8.69 -10.83 -8.13
C GLU A 123 9.85 -10.08 -7.47
N ASN A 124 9.69 -9.80 -6.18
CA ASN A 124 10.74 -9.22 -5.36
C ASN A 124 11.22 -7.85 -5.86
N VAL A 125 10.31 -6.87 -5.87
CA VAL A 125 10.58 -5.51 -6.36
C VAL A 125 10.39 -4.49 -5.24
N ILE A 126 11.35 -3.60 -5.08
CA ILE A 126 11.31 -2.44 -4.19
C ILE A 126 11.34 -1.15 -4.99
N ILE A 127 10.40 -0.23 -4.74
CA ILE A 127 10.38 1.12 -5.32
C ILE A 127 10.32 2.08 -4.14
N ARG A 128 11.39 2.87 -3.92
CA ARG A 128 11.48 3.76 -2.77
C ARG A 128 11.95 5.17 -3.12
N ASN A 129 11.40 6.14 -2.41
CA ASN A 129 11.80 7.56 -2.50
C ASN A 129 11.78 8.12 -3.92
N LEU A 130 10.82 7.69 -4.73
CA LEU A 130 10.71 8.04 -6.14
C LEU A 130 9.45 8.85 -6.41
N GLY A 131 9.57 9.97 -7.13
CA GLY A 131 8.42 10.68 -7.67
C GLY A 131 7.99 10.10 -9.02
N ILE A 132 6.67 9.97 -9.27
CA ILE A 132 6.13 9.65 -10.60
C ILE A 132 4.93 10.56 -10.85
N ALA A 133 4.99 11.33 -11.94
CA ALA A 133 4.00 12.35 -12.19
C ALA A 133 3.50 12.38 -13.63
N LYS A 134 2.21 12.71 -13.81
CA LYS A 134 1.59 13.08 -15.10
C LYS A 134 1.74 12.02 -16.18
N VAL A 135 1.51 10.76 -15.84
CA VAL A 135 1.46 9.65 -16.80
C VAL A 135 0.12 9.70 -17.53
N LEU A 136 0.15 9.92 -18.84
CA LEU A 136 -1.05 9.99 -19.68
C LEU A 136 -1.77 8.64 -19.72
N ALA A 137 -3.09 8.63 -19.81
CA ALA A 137 -3.88 7.39 -19.82
C ALA A 137 -3.49 6.42 -20.94
N ASP A 138 -3.09 6.92 -22.10
CA ASP A 138 -2.59 6.08 -23.20
C ASP A 138 -1.26 5.39 -22.86
N ASN A 139 -0.54 5.89 -21.86
CA ASN A 139 0.76 5.37 -21.40
C ASN A 139 0.65 4.48 -20.14
N GLY A 140 -0.57 4.33 -19.58
CA GLY A 140 -0.88 3.47 -18.43
C GLY A 140 -0.80 4.14 -17.07
N ASP A 141 -0.65 3.34 -16.02
CA ASP A 141 -0.61 3.76 -14.61
C ASP A 141 0.77 4.32 -14.22
N ALA A 142 0.86 5.09 -13.13
CA ALA A 142 2.16 5.49 -12.60
C ALA A 142 2.96 4.26 -12.10
N ILE A 143 2.31 3.35 -11.36
CA ILE A 143 2.86 2.03 -11.01
C ILE A 143 1.74 1.00 -11.18
N GLY A 144 1.88 0.11 -12.15
CA GLY A 144 0.95 -0.99 -12.39
C GLY A 144 1.60 -2.34 -12.14
N ALA A 145 0.90 -3.26 -11.45
CA ALA A 145 1.34 -4.64 -11.24
C ALA A 145 0.31 -5.64 -11.76
N GLU A 146 0.76 -6.63 -12.52
CA GLU A 146 -0.03 -7.75 -13.03
C GLU A 146 0.72 -9.06 -12.85
N TYR A 147 0.07 -10.08 -12.27
CA TYR A 147 0.68 -11.42 -12.03
C TYR A 147 2.01 -11.37 -11.26
N SER A 148 2.17 -10.40 -10.36
CA SER A 148 3.45 -10.09 -9.71
C SER A 148 3.35 -10.18 -8.20
N ASN A 149 4.43 -10.59 -7.54
CA ASN A 149 4.41 -10.85 -6.10
C ASN A 149 5.56 -10.17 -5.37
N ASN A 150 5.39 -9.98 -4.06
CA ASN A 150 6.43 -9.42 -3.20
C ASN A 150 6.91 -8.05 -3.70
N ILE A 151 6.03 -7.05 -3.58
CA ILE A 151 6.27 -5.68 -4.03
C ILE A 151 6.21 -4.75 -2.82
N TRP A 152 7.25 -3.95 -2.61
CA TRP A 152 7.27 -2.91 -1.61
C TRP A 152 7.46 -1.53 -2.25
N ILE A 153 6.42 -0.70 -2.15
CA ILE A 153 6.39 0.69 -2.62
C ILE A 153 6.43 1.56 -1.37
N ASP A 154 7.49 2.35 -1.20
CA ASP A 154 7.74 3.07 0.05
C ASP A 154 8.29 4.48 -0.19
N HIS A 155 7.78 5.46 0.54
CA HIS A 155 8.18 6.86 0.37
C HIS A 155 8.11 7.36 -1.08
N VAL A 156 7.13 6.89 -1.86
CA VAL A 156 6.91 7.45 -3.21
C VAL A 156 6.01 8.68 -3.16
N ASP A 157 6.16 9.55 -4.16
CA ASP A 157 5.30 10.70 -4.40
C ASP A 157 4.64 10.51 -5.76
N VAL A 158 3.34 10.18 -5.78
CA VAL A 158 2.63 9.87 -7.01
C VAL A 158 1.46 10.80 -7.23
N SER A 159 1.42 11.45 -8.40
CA SER A 159 0.45 12.50 -8.69
C SER A 159 0.20 12.72 -10.17
N SER A 160 -0.84 13.50 -10.47
CA SER A 160 -1.03 14.08 -11.81
C SER A 160 -1.48 15.54 -11.69
N ASP A 161 -2.68 15.86 -12.07
CA ASP A 161 -3.46 17.05 -11.74
C ASP A 161 -4.97 16.74 -11.86
N ARG A 162 -5.80 17.66 -11.40
CA ARG A 162 -7.27 17.59 -11.52
C ARG A 162 -7.85 18.64 -12.46
N ASP A 163 -7.02 19.30 -13.25
CA ASP A 163 -7.40 20.33 -14.20
C ASP A 163 -7.93 19.72 -15.51
N HIS A 164 -7.57 18.47 -15.79
CA HIS A 164 -8.07 17.66 -16.88
C HIS A 164 -9.23 16.76 -16.44
N ASP A 165 -9.92 16.11 -17.37
CA ASP A 165 -10.97 15.15 -17.02
C ASP A 165 -10.37 13.84 -16.43
N LYS A 166 -11.26 13.00 -15.88
CA LYS A 166 -10.88 11.78 -15.15
C LYS A 166 -10.17 10.70 -15.98
N ASP A 167 -10.20 10.80 -17.29
CA ASP A 167 -9.63 9.80 -18.21
C ASP A 167 -8.41 10.35 -18.99
N TYR A 168 -7.96 11.56 -18.65
CA TYR A 168 -6.75 12.14 -19.23
C TYR A 168 -5.45 11.48 -18.70
N TYR A 169 -5.45 11.14 -17.41
CA TYR A 169 -4.44 10.31 -16.77
C TYR A 169 -5.09 8.99 -16.34
N ASP A 170 -4.34 7.87 -16.26
CA ASP A 170 -4.89 6.61 -15.76
C ASP A 170 -4.75 6.51 -14.23
N GLY A 171 -4.50 5.34 -13.65
CA GLY A 171 -4.32 5.17 -12.21
C GLY A 171 -2.96 5.63 -11.70
N LEU A 172 -2.83 5.78 -10.37
CA LEU A 172 -1.51 5.98 -9.78
C LEU A 172 -0.90 4.64 -9.33
N LEU A 173 -1.67 3.82 -8.59
CA LEU A 173 -1.19 2.56 -8.01
C LEU A 173 -2.21 1.44 -8.27
N ASP A 174 -2.04 0.70 -9.35
CA ASP A 174 -3.00 -0.30 -9.78
C ASP A 174 -2.42 -1.73 -9.70
N PHE A 175 -3.08 -2.60 -8.90
CA PHE A 175 -2.66 -3.98 -8.67
C PHE A 175 -3.73 -4.93 -9.17
N LYS A 176 -3.39 -5.74 -10.15
CA LYS A 176 -4.36 -6.48 -10.99
C LYS A 176 -3.93 -7.93 -11.18
N ARG A 177 -4.87 -8.78 -11.65
CA ARG A 177 -4.58 -10.12 -12.17
C ARG A 177 -3.79 -11.00 -11.21
N GLY A 178 -4.29 -11.13 -10.00
CA GLY A 178 -3.69 -12.00 -8.99
C GLY A 178 -2.30 -11.58 -8.52
N SER A 179 -1.91 -10.31 -8.69
CA SER A 179 -0.73 -9.77 -8.01
C SER A 179 -0.90 -9.85 -6.50
N ASP A 180 0.17 -10.18 -5.76
CA ASP A 180 0.02 -10.53 -4.35
C ASP A 180 1.19 -10.06 -3.48
N TYR A 181 0.99 -10.05 -2.16
CA TYR A 181 1.99 -9.65 -1.16
C TYR A 181 2.58 -8.26 -1.41
N ILE A 182 1.70 -7.26 -1.47
CA ILE A 182 2.05 -5.88 -1.79
C ILE A 182 1.95 -4.99 -0.55
N THR A 183 2.90 -4.09 -0.36
CA THR A 183 2.81 -3.02 0.63
C THR A 183 3.09 -1.67 -0.01
N VAL A 184 2.20 -0.72 0.23
CA VAL A 184 2.37 0.72 -0.07
C VAL A 184 2.47 1.45 1.26
N SER A 185 3.59 2.09 1.52
CA SER A 185 3.84 2.71 2.81
C SER A 185 4.51 4.08 2.71
N ASN A 186 4.28 4.92 3.73
CA ASN A 186 4.93 6.22 3.88
C ASN A 186 4.91 7.08 2.60
N SER A 187 3.90 6.94 1.78
CA SER A 187 3.84 7.53 0.43
C SER A 187 2.84 8.69 0.36
N PHE A 188 3.13 9.66 -0.48
CA PHE A 188 2.25 10.77 -0.78
C PHE A 188 1.53 10.52 -2.11
N ILE A 189 0.20 10.36 -2.05
CA ILE A 189 -0.67 9.99 -3.17
C ILE A 189 -1.66 11.14 -3.35
N HIS A 190 -1.53 11.92 -4.43
CA HIS A 190 -2.24 13.18 -4.44
C HIS A 190 -2.63 13.72 -5.83
N ASP A 191 -3.50 14.73 -5.81
CA ASP A 191 -3.94 15.50 -6.97
C ASP A 191 -4.37 14.66 -8.17
N HIS A 192 -5.30 13.69 -7.93
CA HIS A 192 -5.67 12.72 -8.95
C HIS A 192 -7.15 12.34 -8.94
N TRP A 193 -7.65 11.78 -10.07
CA TRP A 193 -9.04 11.34 -10.20
C TRP A 193 -9.27 9.90 -9.72
N LYS A 194 -8.33 8.96 -9.98
CA LYS A 194 -8.47 7.50 -9.78
C LYS A 194 -7.20 6.94 -9.12
N ALA A 195 -7.05 7.05 -7.81
CA ALA A 195 -5.75 6.89 -7.15
C ALA A 195 -5.21 5.46 -7.12
N SER A 196 -5.95 4.47 -6.59
CA SER A 196 -5.44 3.09 -6.48
C SER A 196 -6.53 2.05 -6.66
N LEU A 197 -6.31 1.11 -7.58
CA LEU A 197 -7.23 0.04 -7.91
C LEU A 197 -6.60 -1.33 -7.60
N VAL A 198 -7.27 -2.11 -6.76
CA VAL A 198 -6.92 -3.50 -6.47
C VAL A 198 -8.02 -4.38 -7.06
N GLY A 199 -7.67 -5.22 -8.05
CA GLY A 199 -8.66 -5.98 -8.81
C GLY A 199 -9.39 -5.13 -9.85
N HIS A 200 -9.06 -5.29 -11.14
CA HIS A 200 -9.49 -4.38 -12.21
C HIS A 200 -10.86 -4.69 -12.80
N SER A 201 -11.38 -5.90 -12.64
CA SER A 201 -12.61 -6.35 -13.30
C SER A 201 -13.48 -7.20 -12.39
N ASN A 202 -14.79 -7.04 -12.48
CA ASN A 202 -15.77 -7.88 -11.77
C ASN A 202 -15.77 -9.34 -12.27
N ASN A 203 -15.21 -9.60 -13.45
CA ASN A 203 -15.19 -10.92 -14.10
C ASN A 203 -13.85 -11.66 -13.89
N ASN A 204 -13.02 -11.20 -12.95
CA ASN A 204 -11.67 -11.71 -12.75
C ASN A 204 -11.52 -12.58 -11.50
N GLU A 205 -12.63 -13.13 -11.01
CA GLU A 205 -12.70 -13.90 -9.77
C GLU A 205 -11.71 -15.09 -9.76
N ASP A 206 -11.61 -15.81 -10.87
CA ASP A 206 -10.74 -16.98 -11.00
C ASP A 206 -9.25 -16.66 -10.83
N GLU A 207 -8.84 -15.42 -11.18
CA GLU A 207 -7.45 -14.98 -11.07
C GLU A 207 -7.17 -14.29 -9.73
N ASP A 208 -8.15 -13.51 -9.21
CA ASP A 208 -7.97 -12.56 -8.12
C ASP A 208 -8.36 -13.13 -6.74
N SER A 209 -9.31 -14.09 -6.67
CA SER A 209 -9.76 -14.66 -5.39
C SER A 209 -8.64 -15.41 -4.66
N GLY A 210 -8.47 -15.10 -3.36
CA GLY A 210 -7.41 -15.68 -2.52
C GLY A 210 -6.02 -15.11 -2.80
N LYS A 211 -5.95 -14.01 -3.54
CA LYS A 211 -4.76 -13.20 -3.81
C LYS A 211 -5.07 -11.73 -3.54
N LEU A 212 -4.28 -10.83 -4.09
CA LEU A 212 -4.42 -9.39 -3.92
C LEU A 212 -4.34 -8.99 -2.42
N HIS A 213 -3.37 -9.57 -1.69
CA HIS A 213 -3.07 -9.16 -0.32
C HIS A 213 -2.29 -7.84 -0.35
N VAL A 214 -2.93 -6.76 0.09
CA VAL A 214 -2.34 -5.42 0.00
C VAL A 214 -2.38 -4.70 1.33
N THR A 215 -1.25 -4.14 1.75
CA THR A 215 -1.14 -3.23 2.90
C THR A 215 -0.99 -1.79 2.42
N TYR A 216 -1.75 -0.87 3.00
CA TYR A 216 -1.55 0.57 2.88
C TYR A 216 -1.32 1.14 4.28
N ALA A 217 -0.09 1.62 4.55
CA ALA A 217 0.28 2.06 5.89
C ALA A 217 1.03 3.40 5.90
N ASN A 218 0.65 4.31 6.80
CA ASN A 218 1.30 5.61 6.99
C ASN A 218 1.31 6.49 5.72
N ASN A 219 0.35 6.34 4.81
CA ASN A 219 0.29 7.13 3.58
C ASN A 219 -0.51 8.41 3.78
N TYR A 220 -0.13 9.47 3.06
CA TYR A 220 -0.90 10.67 2.91
C TYR A 220 -1.67 10.65 1.58
N TRP A 221 -3.00 10.65 1.67
CA TRP A 221 -3.94 10.70 0.55
C TRP A 221 -4.55 12.09 0.50
N TYR A 222 -4.23 12.86 -0.53
CA TYR A 222 -4.63 14.25 -0.60
C TYR A 222 -5.27 14.62 -1.95
N ASN A 223 -6.36 15.40 -1.90
CA ASN A 223 -7.04 15.95 -3.08
C ASN A 223 -7.35 14.89 -4.16
N LEU A 224 -8.00 13.81 -3.75
CA LEU A 224 -8.34 12.68 -4.61
C LEU A 224 -9.84 12.59 -4.86
N ASN A 225 -10.24 12.15 -6.07
CA ASN A 225 -11.66 11.97 -6.34
C ASN A 225 -12.15 10.57 -5.96
N SER A 226 -11.44 9.51 -6.32
CA SER A 226 -11.90 8.14 -6.06
C SER A 226 -10.76 7.13 -5.96
N ARG A 227 -11.10 5.91 -5.52
CA ARG A 227 -10.17 4.78 -5.40
C ARG A 227 -9.05 5.07 -4.41
N ALA A 228 -9.38 5.35 -3.16
CA ALA A 228 -8.36 5.61 -2.14
C ALA A 228 -8.37 4.59 -0.97
N PRO A 229 -8.10 3.27 -1.21
CA PRO A 229 -8.16 2.53 -2.48
C PRO A 229 -9.55 1.94 -2.80
N SER A 230 -9.73 1.37 -4.01
CA SER A 230 -10.88 0.52 -4.36
C SER A 230 -10.43 -0.93 -4.54
N ILE A 231 -10.97 -1.87 -3.74
CA ILE A 231 -10.50 -3.26 -3.65
C ILE A 231 -11.60 -4.24 -4.03
N ARG A 232 -11.35 -5.15 -4.98
CA ARG A 232 -12.17 -6.30 -5.34
C ARG A 232 -11.45 -7.61 -5.03
N PHE A 233 -12.18 -8.62 -4.56
CA PHE A 233 -11.72 -9.98 -4.25
C PHE A 233 -10.59 -10.07 -3.22
N GLY A 234 -9.76 -9.03 -3.09
CA GLY A 234 -8.52 -9.03 -2.31
C GLY A 234 -8.73 -8.95 -0.81
N THR A 235 -7.61 -9.10 -0.10
CA THR A 235 -7.50 -8.94 1.34
C THR A 235 -6.66 -7.70 1.63
N GLY A 236 -7.28 -6.68 2.23
CA GLY A 236 -6.61 -5.40 2.50
C GLY A 236 -6.36 -5.15 3.98
N HIS A 237 -5.20 -4.58 4.33
CA HIS A 237 -4.95 -3.99 5.63
C HIS A 237 -4.55 -2.52 5.46
N ILE A 238 -5.36 -1.61 6.00
CA ILE A 238 -5.24 -0.17 5.78
C ILE A 238 -5.16 0.51 7.15
N TYR A 239 -3.97 1.02 7.51
CA TYR A 239 -3.78 1.56 8.85
C TYR A 239 -2.86 2.77 8.91
N ASN A 240 -3.08 3.64 9.91
CA ASN A 240 -2.31 4.85 10.16
C ASN A 240 -2.23 5.81 8.95
N ASN A 241 -3.18 5.77 8.01
CA ASN A 241 -3.17 6.69 6.88
C ASN A 241 -3.91 7.99 7.22
N TYR A 242 -3.47 9.07 6.60
CA TYR A 242 -4.12 10.37 6.69
C TYR A 242 -4.76 10.72 5.35
N TYR A 243 -6.07 10.93 5.36
CA TYR A 243 -6.89 11.30 4.20
C TYR A 243 -7.35 12.74 4.34
N GLU A 244 -7.11 13.57 3.33
CA GLU A 244 -7.54 14.97 3.33
C GLU A 244 -8.09 15.37 1.96
N SER A 245 -9.29 15.93 1.93
CA SER A 245 -9.97 16.37 0.71
C SER A 245 -10.19 15.22 -0.30
N VAL A 246 -10.63 14.06 0.17
CA VAL A 246 -10.90 12.86 -0.64
C VAL A 246 -12.40 12.69 -0.82
N SER A 247 -12.87 12.58 -2.08
CA SER A 247 -14.31 12.40 -2.33
C SER A 247 -14.76 10.99 -2.01
N ASP A 248 -14.14 9.96 -2.61
CA ASP A 248 -14.41 8.56 -2.34
C ASP A 248 -13.14 7.90 -1.78
N GLY A 249 -13.16 7.62 -0.48
CA GLY A 249 -12.07 7.00 0.26
C GLY A 249 -11.96 5.50 -0.01
N ILE A 250 -11.93 4.70 1.05
CA ILE A 250 -11.79 3.24 0.98
C ILE A 250 -13.10 2.62 0.49
N ASN A 251 -13.05 1.93 -0.64
CA ASN A 251 -14.17 1.19 -1.21
C ASN A 251 -13.88 -0.31 -1.26
N THR A 252 -14.63 -1.10 -0.51
CA THR A 252 -14.59 -2.57 -0.58
C THR A 252 -15.64 -3.06 -1.56
N ARG A 253 -15.27 -4.01 -2.44
CA ARG A 253 -16.15 -4.53 -3.49
C ARG A 253 -15.97 -6.03 -3.66
N ILE A 254 -17.00 -6.67 -4.16
CA ILE A 254 -17.03 -8.07 -4.63
C ILE A 254 -16.11 -9.01 -3.84
N GLY A 255 -16.59 -9.46 -2.68
CA GLY A 255 -15.89 -10.42 -1.84
C GLY A 255 -14.64 -9.93 -1.14
N ALA A 256 -14.22 -8.66 -1.35
CA ALA A 256 -13.06 -8.12 -0.65
C ALA A 256 -13.28 -8.09 0.85
N GLN A 257 -12.22 -8.40 1.60
CA GLN A 257 -12.19 -8.32 3.07
C GLN A 257 -11.09 -7.34 3.49
N VAL A 258 -11.46 -6.28 4.20
CA VAL A 258 -10.51 -5.22 4.55
C VAL A 258 -10.53 -4.94 6.05
N LEU A 259 -9.34 -4.94 6.67
CA LEU A 259 -9.15 -4.46 8.04
C LEU A 259 -8.68 -3.00 7.98
N VAL A 260 -9.41 -2.09 8.61
CA VAL A 260 -9.19 -0.63 8.55
C VAL A 260 -9.00 -0.12 9.97
N GLU A 261 -7.77 0.34 10.31
CA GLU A 261 -7.42 0.67 11.70
C GLU A 261 -6.63 1.97 11.81
N GLY A 262 -6.99 2.83 12.77
CA GLY A 262 -6.20 4.01 13.11
C GLY A 262 -6.00 5.01 11.97
N ASN A 263 -6.92 5.10 11.02
CA ASN A 263 -6.86 6.08 9.94
C ASN A 263 -7.61 7.36 10.32
N VAL A 264 -7.23 8.47 9.73
CA VAL A 264 -7.85 9.78 9.95
C VAL A 264 -8.34 10.36 8.64
N PHE A 265 -9.59 10.83 8.63
CA PHE A 265 -10.25 11.39 7.45
C PHE A 265 -10.70 12.83 7.72
N VAL A 266 -10.23 13.77 6.91
CA VAL A 266 -10.54 15.19 6.99
C VAL A 266 -11.10 15.68 5.66
N ASP A 267 -12.22 16.39 5.67
CA ASP A 267 -12.88 16.88 4.46
C ASP A 267 -13.15 15.78 3.41
N CYS A 268 -13.49 14.56 3.88
CA CYS A 268 -13.85 13.44 3.04
C CYS A 268 -15.36 13.31 2.91
N LYS A 269 -15.86 12.98 1.71
CA LYS A 269 -17.30 12.78 1.50
C LYS A 269 -17.74 11.38 1.90
N LYS A 270 -16.97 10.36 1.51
CA LYS A 270 -17.13 8.97 1.92
C LYS A 270 -15.79 8.48 2.43
N ALA A 271 -15.72 8.09 3.68
CA ALA A 271 -14.46 7.59 4.26
C ALA A 271 -14.26 6.10 3.98
N LEU A 272 -15.22 5.29 4.35
CA LEU A 272 -15.20 3.82 4.20
C LEU A 272 -16.60 3.34 3.79
N TYR A 273 -16.70 2.60 2.69
CA TYR A 273 -17.98 2.10 2.21
C TYR A 273 -17.85 0.81 1.39
N SER A 274 -18.94 0.05 1.33
CA SER A 274 -19.04 -1.16 0.52
C SER A 274 -19.86 -0.95 -0.74
N THR A 275 -19.50 -1.68 -1.79
CA THR A 275 -20.32 -1.89 -2.98
C THR A 275 -20.21 -3.35 -3.43
N ASP A 276 -21.28 -3.91 -3.99
CA ASP A 276 -21.24 -5.24 -4.61
C ASP A 276 -20.66 -6.34 -3.69
N ASP A 277 -21.17 -6.46 -2.45
CA ASP A 277 -20.74 -7.48 -1.47
C ASP A 277 -19.25 -7.42 -1.07
N GLY A 278 -18.70 -6.23 -0.88
CA GLY A 278 -17.41 -6.01 -0.23
C GLY A 278 -17.61 -5.76 1.28
N TYR A 279 -16.60 -6.04 2.10
CA TYR A 279 -16.73 -6.04 3.56
C TYR A 279 -15.53 -5.38 4.22
N ALA A 280 -15.75 -4.78 5.41
CA ALA A 280 -14.67 -4.23 6.22
C ALA A 280 -14.89 -4.49 7.72
N VAL A 281 -13.79 -4.68 8.43
CA VAL A 281 -13.71 -4.54 9.89
C VAL A 281 -12.97 -3.25 10.17
N GLU A 282 -13.54 -2.36 10.99
CA GLU A 282 -12.93 -1.09 11.33
C GLU A 282 -12.63 -0.97 12.82
N ARG A 283 -11.53 -0.28 13.17
CA ARG A 283 -11.16 -0.03 14.57
C ARG A 283 -10.39 1.29 14.69
N ASN A 284 -10.73 2.07 15.70
CA ASN A 284 -9.98 3.26 16.10
C ASN A 284 -9.73 4.28 14.97
N ASN A 285 -10.62 4.36 13.98
CA ASN A 285 -10.53 5.36 12.93
C ASN A 285 -11.22 6.66 13.38
N ASP A 286 -10.68 7.80 12.93
CA ASP A 286 -11.34 9.10 13.00
C ASP A 286 -11.91 9.43 11.62
N PHE A 287 -13.21 9.32 11.46
CA PHE A 287 -13.89 9.58 10.20
C PHE A 287 -14.23 11.07 9.97
N GLY A 288 -13.92 11.95 10.94
CA GLY A 288 -14.30 13.37 10.87
C GLY A 288 -15.79 13.56 10.66
N ASP A 289 -16.16 14.35 9.65
CA ASP A 289 -17.58 14.55 9.27
C ASP A 289 -18.16 13.41 8.41
N ALA A 290 -17.33 12.51 7.90
CA ALA A 290 -17.75 11.32 7.17
C ALA A 290 -18.13 10.17 8.14
N LYS A 291 -18.31 8.97 7.64
CA LYS A 291 -18.64 7.80 8.45
C LYS A 291 -18.22 6.50 7.77
N ASN A 292 -18.27 5.42 8.54
CA ASN A 292 -18.24 4.07 8.01
C ASN A 292 -19.64 3.70 7.48
N GLU A 293 -19.71 3.37 6.19
CA GLU A 293 -20.89 2.84 5.48
C GLU A 293 -20.58 1.45 4.88
N ALA A 294 -19.50 0.79 5.31
CA ALA A 294 -19.16 -0.54 4.86
C ALA A 294 -19.97 -1.62 5.60
N GLU A 295 -20.23 -2.71 4.90
CA GLU A 295 -20.77 -3.92 5.52
C GLU A 295 -19.71 -4.59 6.38
N GLU A 296 -20.14 -5.17 7.53
CA GLU A 296 -19.22 -5.79 8.49
C GLU A 296 -18.57 -7.05 7.88
N GLY A 297 -17.25 -7.08 7.92
CA GLY A 297 -16.42 -8.17 7.42
C GLY A 297 -16.00 -9.19 8.50
N THR A 298 -15.14 -10.12 8.08
CA THR A 298 -14.60 -11.18 8.94
C THR A 298 -13.08 -11.10 9.15
N LEU A 299 -12.39 -10.22 8.44
CA LEU A 299 -10.94 -10.04 8.59
C LEU A 299 -10.64 -9.26 9.88
N THR A 300 -10.31 -9.96 10.96
CA THR A 300 -10.06 -9.37 12.27
C THR A 300 -8.58 -9.33 12.67
N SER A 301 -7.69 -9.93 11.88
CA SER A 301 -6.23 -9.95 12.13
C SER A 301 -5.49 -10.25 10.85
N VAL A 302 -4.23 -9.88 10.82
CA VAL A 302 -3.27 -10.18 9.74
C VAL A 302 -2.13 -11.05 10.26
N GLU A 303 -1.34 -11.63 9.36
CA GLU A 303 -0.31 -12.63 9.69
C GLU A 303 1.07 -12.01 10.00
N TYR A 304 1.18 -10.69 10.06
CA TYR A 304 2.42 -9.97 10.35
C TYR A 304 2.25 -9.01 11.52
N GLU A 305 3.34 -8.65 12.15
CA GLU A 305 3.38 -7.65 13.21
C GLU A 305 3.33 -6.24 12.63
N TYR A 306 2.63 -5.32 13.31
CA TYR A 306 2.52 -3.92 12.93
C TYR A 306 2.26 -3.04 14.15
N ASP A 307 2.57 -1.76 14.05
CA ASP A 307 2.36 -0.78 15.10
C ASP A 307 1.21 0.16 14.73
N LEU A 308 0.23 0.25 15.62
CA LEU A 308 -0.83 1.27 15.53
C LEU A 308 -0.44 2.50 16.34
N ILE A 309 -0.69 3.66 15.75
CA ILE A 309 -0.58 4.95 16.44
C ILE A 309 -1.97 5.49 16.74
N ASP A 310 -2.08 6.29 17.79
CA ASP A 310 -3.36 6.93 18.13
C ASP A 310 -3.79 7.88 17.00
N ALA A 311 -5.08 7.92 16.68
CA ALA A 311 -5.63 8.74 15.60
C ALA A 311 -5.21 10.23 15.72
N ASP A 312 -5.18 10.79 16.93
CA ASP A 312 -4.72 12.16 17.20
C ASP A 312 -3.26 12.42 16.75
N SER A 313 -2.45 11.37 16.61
CA SER A 313 -1.04 11.45 16.25
C SER A 313 -0.78 11.17 14.77
N VAL A 314 -1.74 10.58 14.04
CA VAL A 314 -1.58 10.16 12.63
C VAL A 314 -1.19 11.33 11.74
N LYS A 315 -1.89 12.46 11.83
CA LYS A 315 -1.57 13.64 11.02
C LYS A 315 -0.12 14.07 11.18
N SER A 316 0.37 14.17 12.41
CA SER A 316 1.75 14.61 12.69
C SER A 316 2.81 13.56 12.33
N ALA A 317 2.43 12.28 12.30
CA ALA A 317 3.32 11.20 11.90
C ALA A 317 3.43 11.06 10.38
N VAL A 318 2.40 11.47 9.64
CA VAL A 318 2.28 11.21 8.19
C VAL A 318 2.53 12.47 7.36
N VAL A 319 1.91 13.60 7.72
CA VAL A 319 2.06 14.85 6.93
C VAL A 319 3.47 15.41 7.08
N GLY A 320 4.17 15.52 5.95
CA GLY A 320 5.56 15.99 5.88
C GLY A 320 6.62 14.89 6.09
N THR A 321 6.18 13.64 6.33
CA THR A 321 7.07 12.46 6.39
C THR A 321 6.77 11.47 5.27
N ALA A 322 5.53 11.41 4.79
CA ALA A 322 5.15 10.65 3.61
C ALA A 322 5.68 11.30 2.32
N GLY A 323 5.98 10.47 1.32
CA GLY A 323 6.57 10.89 0.05
C GLY A 323 8.09 10.84 0.05
N GLN A 324 8.72 11.56 -0.88
CA GLN A 324 10.17 11.57 -1.10
C GLN A 324 10.92 12.34 0.00
N THR A 325 11.10 11.73 1.15
CA THR A 325 11.75 12.34 2.32
C THR A 325 13.07 11.66 2.72
N LEU A 326 13.50 10.66 1.94
CA LEU A 326 14.72 9.91 2.20
C LEU A 326 15.91 10.43 1.35
N THR A 327 17.11 9.98 1.72
CA THR A 327 18.34 10.15 0.92
C THR A 327 19.11 8.84 0.92
N PHE A 328 19.64 8.43 -0.23
CA PHE A 328 20.42 7.20 -0.42
C PHE A 328 21.90 7.46 -0.75
#